data_015a6aa1793f0e475473b4adb575bec9
#
_entry.id   015a6aa1793f0e475473b4adb575bec9
#
_cell.length_a   1.000
_cell.length_b   1.000
_cell.length_c   1.000
_cell.angle_alpha   90.00
_cell.angle_beta   90.00
_cell.angle_gamma   90.00
#
_symmetry.space_group_name_H-M   'P 1'
#
loop_
_entity.id
_entity.type
_entity.pdbx_description
1 polymer ?
#
loop_
_entity_poly.entity_id
_entity_poly.type
_entity_poly.pdbx_seq_one_letter_code
_entity_poly.pdbx_strand_id
1 'polypeptide(L)'
;MAKKVAIIGAGPAGLTAAYLLGKAAQEVTVFEKDPQYVGGISRTESYKGYHFDIGGHRFFSKSKEVEDFWTEILNDELLERPRSSRIFYNKKFFSYPLAAFEALMKLGIFESFLCVMSYLQAKLFPIKDPQNFEDWVTNQFGKRLFNIFFKTY
;
A
#
# COMPACT_ATOMS: atom_id res chain seq x y z
N MET A 1 -11.64 -26.62 29.32
CA MET A 1 -12.51 -25.45 29.51
C MET A 1 -12.18 -24.45 28.38
N ALA A 2 -13.19 -23.96 27.66
CA ALA A 2 -12.99 -22.90 26.70
C ALA A 2 -12.50 -21.63 27.40
N LYS A 3 -11.48 -21.01 26.86
CA LYS A 3 -10.97 -19.73 27.40
C LYS A 3 -11.87 -18.60 26.90
N LYS A 4 -12.14 -17.63 27.75
CA LYS A 4 -12.80 -16.39 27.37
C LYS A 4 -11.74 -15.41 26.89
N VAL A 5 -11.90 -14.92 25.66
CA VAL A 5 -10.95 -14.00 25.03
C VAL A 5 -11.64 -12.70 24.70
N ALA A 6 -11.09 -11.59 25.13
CA ALA A 6 -11.52 -10.24 24.74
C ALA A 6 -10.56 -9.67 23.71
N ILE A 7 -11.10 -9.18 22.60
CA ILE A 7 -10.35 -8.54 21.52
C ILE A 7 -10.77 -7.07 21.44
N ILE A 8 -9.79 -6.17 21.42
CA ILE A 8 -10.02 -4.74 21.33
C ILE A 8 -9.72 -4.28 19.89
N GLY A 9 -10.76 -3.78 19.22
CA GLY A 9 -10.74 -3.32 17.85
C GLY A 9 -11.27 -4.36 16.86
N ALA A 10 -12.28 -3.97 16.05
CA ALA A 10 -12.88 -4.78 14.98
C ALA A 10 -12.34 -4.39 13.59
N GLY A 11 -11.07 -4.06 13.50
CA GLY A 11 -10.35 -3.97 12.23
C GLY A 11 -9.96 -5.35 11.70
N PRO A 12 -9.30 -5.46 10.51
CA PRO A 12 -8.95 -6.75 9.90
C PRO A 12 -8.21 -7.70 10.85
N ALA A 13 -7.25 -7.19 11.63
CA ALA A 13 -6.48 -8.01 12.56
C ALA A 13 -7.36 -8.60 13.68
N GLY A 14 -8.21 -7.77 14.31
CA GLY A 14 -9.10 -8.21 15.40
C GLY A 14 -10.17 -9.18 14.92
N LEU A 15 -10.75 -8.93 13.76
CA LEU A 15 -11.76 -9.81 13.15
C LEU A 15 -11.16 -11.16 12.73
N THR A 16 -9.94 -11.16 12.15
CA THR A 16 -9.21 -12.39 11.81
C THR A 16 -8.93 -13.22 13.07
N ALA A 17 -8.44 -12.57 14.14
CA ALA A 17 -8.19 -13.26 15.41
C ALA A 17 -9.48 -13.84 16.01
N ALA A 18 -10.58 -13.07 15.98
CA ALA A 18 -11.88 -13.53 16.45
C ALA A 18 -12.38 -14.75 15.67
N TYR A 19 -12.27 -14.71 14.35
CA TYR A 19 -12.67 -15.82 13.49
C TYR A 19 -11.88 -17.09 13.79
N LEU A 20 -10.56 -17.01 13.82
CA LEU A 20 -9.69 -18.17 14.07
C LEU A 20 -9.89 -18.76 15.47
N LEU A 21 -10.06 -17.91 16.49
CA LEU A 21 -10.35 -18.36 17.85
C LEU A 21 -11.73 -19.00 17.96
N GLY A 22 -12.72 -18.45 17.25
CA GLY A 22 -14.06 -19.05 17.16
C GLY A 22 -14.04 -20.43 16.50
N LYS A 23 -13.27 -20.60 15.41
CA LYS A 23 -13.03 -21.94 14.81
C LYS A 23 -12.36 -22.91 15.80
N ALA A 24 -11.54 -22.42 16.71
CA ALA A 24 -10.92 -23.20 17.78
C ALA A 24 -11.82 -23.38 19.02
N ALA A 25 -13.13 -23.15 18.89
CA ALA A 25 -14.13 -23.28 19.95
C ALA A 25 -13.81 -22.45 21.22
N GLN A 26 -13.17 -21.29 21.08
CA GLN A 26 -12.99 -20.34 22.17
C GLN A 26 -14.18 -19.38 22.23
N GLU A 27 -14.55 -18.94 23.45
CA GLU A 27 -15.53 -17.87 23.64
C GLU A 27 -14.86 -16.52 23.40
N VAL A 28 -15.26 -15.79 22.34
CA VAL A 28 -14.62 -14.55 21.93
C VAL A 28 -15.61 -13.38 22.00
N THR A 29 -15.16 -12.28 22.61
CA THR A 29 -15.88 -10.99 22.59
C THR A 29 -15.00 -9.95 21.95
N VAL A 30 -15.52 -9.26 20.92
CA VAL A 30 -14.81 -8.16 20.24
C VAL A 30 -15.42 -6.84 20.67
N PHE A 31 -14.57 -5.89 21.09
CA PHE A 31 -14.95 -4.53 21.44
C PHE A 31 -14.45 -3.56 20.36
N GLU A 32 -15.38 -2.80 19.80
CA GLU A 32 -15.08 -1.76 18.80
C GLU A 32 -15.44 -0.38 19.36
N LYS A 33 -14.59 0.60 19.08
CA LYS A 33 -14.79 1.98 19.51
C LYS A 33 -15.84 2.71 18.68
N ASP A 34 -15.88 2.43 17.36
CA ASP A 34 -16.86 3.04 16.47
C ASP A 34 -18.24 2.42 16.73
N PRO A 35 -19.27 3.24 17.05
CA PRO A 35 -20.60 2.71 17.37
C PRO A 35 -21.40 2.25 16.15
N GLN A 36 -20.96 2.56 14.93
CA GLN A 36 -21.70 2.31 13.69
C GLN A 36 -20.99 1.33 12.76
N TYR A 37 -19.66 1.27 12.77
CA TYR A 37 -18.89 0.57 11.77
C TYR A 37 -17.87 -0.38 12.38
N VAL A 38 -17.70 -1.50 11.71
CA VAL A 38 -16.56 -2.42 11.88
C VAL A 38 -15.67 -2.40 10.63
N GLY A 39 -14.48 -3.00 10.70
CA GLY A 39 -13.57 -3.07 9.57
C GLY A 39 -12.39 -2.10 9.64
N GLY A 40 -12.42 -1.13 10.56
CA GLY A 40 -11.33 -0.16 10.73
C GLY A 40 -11.04 0.60 9.44
N ILE A 41 -9.78 0.62 9.01
CA ILE A 41 -9.36 1.31 7.79
C ILE A 41 -9.80 0.60 6.49
N SER A 42 -10.31 -0.63 6.58
CA SER A 42 -10.77 -1.41 5.41
C SER A 42 -12.28 -1.30 5.19
N ARG A 43 -12.96 -0.43 5.95
CA ARG A 43 -14.39 -0.23 5.77
C ARG A 43 -14.69 0.48 4.45
N THR A 44 -15.84 0.14 3.88
CA THR A 44 -16.38 0.80 2.69
C THR A 44 -17.34 1.90 3.10
N GLU A 45 -17.20 3.08 2.52
CA GLU A 45 -18.14 4.19 2.65
C GLU A 45 -19.06 4.27 1.45
N SER A 46 -20.25 4.84 1.66
CA SER A 46 -21.25 5.01 0.61
C SER A 46 -21.64 6.47 0.48
N TYR A 47 -21.56 7.00 -0.73
CA TYR A 47 -21.99 8.36 -1.03
C TYR A 47 -22.71 8.43 -2.38
N LYS A 48 -23.95 8.92 -2.39
CA LYS A 48 -24.79 9.07 -3.61
C LYS A 48 -24.87 7.80 -4.46
N GLY A 49 -24.95 6.63 -3.83
CA GLY A 49 -25.03 5.33 -4.52
C GLY A 49 -23.69 4.76 -4.98
N TYR A 50 -22.59 5.44 -4.73
CA TYR A 50 -21.22 4.94 -4.97
C TYR A 50 -20.66 4.34 -3.69
N HIS A 51 -19.91 3.24 -3.84
CA HIS A 51 -19.20 2.56 -2.76
C HIS A 51 -17.71 2.72 -2.97
N PHE A 52 -16.98 3.12 -1.95
CA PHE A 52 -15.53 3.29 -2.00
C PHE A 52 -14.91 3.03 -0.62
N ASP A 53 -13.72 2.49 -0.61
CA ASP A 53 -12.97 2.27 0.61
C ASP A 53 -12.33 3.56 1.10
N ILE A 54 -12.21 3.72 2.43
CA ILE A 54 -11.63 4.92 3.05
C ILE A 54 -10.19 5.16 2.62
N GLY A 55 -9.49 4.13 2.21
CA GLY A 55 -8.12 4.20 1.71
C GLY A 55 -7.93 3.33 0.48
N GLY A 56 -6.82 3.52 -0.23
CA GLY A 56 -6.45 2.72 -1.38
C GLY A 56 -6.05 1.30 -0.98
N HIS A 57 -6.93 0.56 -0.31
CA HIS A 57 -6.66 -0.77 0.17
C HIS A 57 -6.90 -1.80 -0.94
N ARG A 58 -5.87 -2.57 -1.19
CA ARG A 58 -5.92 -3.72 -2.06
C ARG A 58 -5.39 -4.90 -1.27
N PHE A 59 -6.09 -6.03 -1.31
CA PHE A 59 -5.53 -7.26 -0.80
C PHE A 59 -4.27 -7.62 -1.58
N PHE A 60 -3.19 -7.84 -0.86
CA PHE A 60 -1.93 -8.36 -1.38
C PHE A 60 -1.21 -9.12 -0.27
N SER A 61 -0.85 -10.36 -0.55
CA SER A 61 -0.02 -11.17 0.35
C SER A 61 1.05 -11.91 -0.46
N LYS A 62 2.16 -12.23 0.20
CA LYS A 62 3.16 -13.20 -0.26
C LYS A 62 3.04 -14.53 0.48
N SER A 63 2.16 -14.59 1.48
CA SER A 63 1.90 -15.79 2.26
C SER A 63 0.72 -16.53 1.66
N LYS A 64 0.97 -17.77 1.24
CA LYS A 64 -0.09 -18.66 0.75
C LYS A 64 -1.17 -18.92 1.81
N GLU A 65 -0.79 -19.04 3.07
CA GLU A 65 -1.74 -19.21 4.18
C GLU A 65 -2.74 -18.06 4.27
N VAL A 66 -2.28 -16.82 4.06
CA VAL A 66 -3.14 -15.64 4.07
C VAL A 66 -4.02 -15.59 2.82
N GLU A 67 -3.51 -15.99 1.65
CA GLU A 67 -4.31 -16.09 0.43
C GLU A 67 -5.40 -17.15 0.55
N ASP A 68 -5.06 -18.33 1.06
CA ASP A 68 -6.01 -19.43 1.29
C ASP A 68 -7.10 -19.01 2.29
N PHE A 69 -6.73 -18.28 3.36
CA PHE A 69 -7.67 -17.74 4.34
C PHE A 69 -8.67 -16.76 3.72
N TRP A 70 -8.21 -15.82 2.87
CA TRP A 70 -9.10 -14.90 2.17
C TRP A 70 -10.01 -15.61 1.17
N THR A 71 -9.48 -16.60 0.46
CA THR A 71 -10.28 -17.44 -0.44
C THR A 71 -11.33 -18.24 0.31
N GLU A 72 -11.00 -18.78 1.48
CA GLU A 72 -11.97 -19.49 2.34
C GLU A 72 -13.15 -18.59 2.76
N ILE A 73 -12.87 -17.32 3.11
CA ILE A 73 -13.92 -16.42 3.61
C ILE A 73 -14.75 -15.82 2.49
N LEU A 74 -14.12 -15.39 1.40
CA LEU A 74 -14.77 -14.61 0.34
C LEU A 74 -15.23 -15.47 -0.83
N ASN A 75 -14.61 -16.63 -1.03
CA ASN A 75 -14.93 -17.53 -2.14
C ASN A 75 -15.10 -16.76 -3.46
N ASP A 76 -16.27 -16.82 -4.09
CA ASP A 76 -16.58 -16.19 -5.38
C ASP A 76 -16.68 -14.65 -5.31
N GLU A 77 -16.73 -14.07 -4.12
CA GLU A 77 -16.72 -12.62 -3.91
C GLU A 77 -15.31 -11.99 -4.07
N LEU A 78 -14.26 -12.81 -4.00
CA LEU A 78 -12.88 -12.34 -4.22
C LEU A 78 -12.61 -12.17 -5.71
N LEU A 79 -12.78 -10.95 -6.20
CA LEU A 79 -12.62 -10.64 -7.60
C LEU A 79 -11.19 -10.21 -7.94
N GLU A 80 -10.53 -10.98 -8.82
CA GLU A 80 -9.26 -10.55 -9.40
C GLU A 80 -9.51 -9.52 -10.52
N ARG A 81 -8.92 -8.34 -10.39
CA ARG A 81 -9.04 -7.26 -11.36
C ARG A 81 -7.67 -6.72 -11.77
N PRO A 82 -7.39 -6.55 -13.07
CA PRO A 82 -6.16 -5.92 -13.53
C PRO A 82 -6.09 -4.48 -13.02
N ARG A 83 -4.93 -4.11 -12.48
CA ARG A 83 -4.68 -2.78 -11.96
C ARG A 83 -3.79 -1.98 -12.89
N SER A 84 -4.21 -0.75 -13.21
CA SER A 84 -3.37 0.23 -13.90
C SER A 84 -3.19 1.44 -12.99
N SER A 85 -2.05 1.50 -12.30
CA SER A 85 -1.67 2.69 -11.52
C SER A 85 -0.85 3.65 -12.37
N ARG A 86 -1.04 4.94 -12.15
CA ARG A 86 -0.29 6.00 -12.83
C ARG A 86 0.10 7.08 -11.85
N ILE A 87 1.28 7.67 -12.05
CA ILE A 87 1.71 8.88 -11.35
C ILE A 87 1.35 10.07 -12.22
N PHE A 88 0.61 11.04 -11.70
CA PHE A 88 0.32 12.29 -12.40
C PHE A 88 1.28 13.37 -11.96
N TYR A 89 2.08 13.87 -12.89
CA TYR A 89 3.04 14.96 -12.63
C TYR A 89 3.16 15.86 -13.87
N ASN A 90 3.14 17.16 -13.66
CA ASN A 90 3.27 18.18 -14.70
C ASN A 90 2.37 17.92 -15.93
N LYS A 91 1.07 17.70 -15.69
CA LYS A 91 0.05 17.38 -16.70
C LYS A 91 0.32 16.11 -17.55
N LYS A 92 1.19 15.23 -17.09
CA LYS A 92 1.51 13.96 -17.76
C LYS A 92 1.32 12.78 -16.79
N PHE A 93 0.92 11.64 -17.36
CA PHE A 93 0.82 10.39 -16.62
C PHE A 93 2.08 9.54 -16.85
N PHE A 94 2.64 9.03 -15.78
CA PHE A 94 3.78 8.11 -15.77
C PHE A 94 3.32 6.75 -15.27
N SER A 95 3.93 5.68 -15.73
CA SER A 95 3.66 4.32 -15.27
C SER A 95 4.05 4.13 -13.81
N TYR A 96 3.31 3.28 -13.10
CA TYR A 96 3.69 2.80 -11.77
C TYR A 96 3.76 1.27 -11.77
N PRO A 97 4.88 0.67 -11.39
CA PRO A 97 6.16 1.27 -10.98
C PRO A 97 6.80 2.18 -12.04
N LEU A 98 7.57 3.19 -11.58
CA LEU A 98 8.18 4.18 -12.46
C LEU A 98 9.20 3.52 -13.40
N ALA A 99 8.94 3.56 -14.70
CA ALA A 99 9.87 3.08 -15.71
C ALA A 99 10.85 4.21 -16.07
N ALA A 100 12.15 4.00 -15.86
CA ALA A 100 13.18 5.02 -16.01
C ALA A 100 13.19 5.63 -17.42
N PHE A 101 13.12 4.81 -18.46
CA PHE A 101 13.14 5.27 -19.84
C PHE A 101 11.89 6.12 -20.18
N GLU A 102 10.70 5.66 -19.77
CA GLU A 102 9.45 6.42 -19.94
C GLU A 102 9.50 7.76 -19.19
N ALA A 103 10.03 7.75 -17.97
CA ALA A 103 10.17 8.94 -17.16
C ALA A 103 11.07 9.99 -17.86
N LEU A 104 12.21 9.58 -18.34
CA LEU A 104 13.14 10.46 -19.06
C LEU A 104 12.50 11.01 -20.33
N MET A 105 11.85 10.21 -21.15
CA MET A 105 11.17 10.69 -22.35
C MET A 105 10.06 11.71 -22.06
N LYS A 106 9.29 11.49 -21.00
CA LYS A 106 8.15 12.35 -20.64
C LYS A 106 8.56 13.62 -19.89
N LEU A 107 9.67 13.62 -19.16
CA LEU A 107 10.19 14.81 -18.47
C LEU A 107 10.73 15.86 -19.44
N GLY A 108 11.19 15.44 -20.61
CA GLY A 108 11.83 16.32 -21.58
C GLY A 108 13.36 16.36 -21.45
N ILE A 109 14.04 16.81 -22.50
CA ILE A 109 15.49 16.68 -22.67
C ILE A 109 16.27 17.32 -21.50
N PHE A 110 15.91 18.53 -21.11
CA PHE A 110 16.61 19.27 -20.05
C PHE A 110 16.49 18.60 -18.68
N GLU A 111 15.24 18.27 -18.27
CA GLU A 111 15.01 17.58 -16.98
C GLU A 111 15.62 16.19 -16.98
N SER A 112 15.59 15.50 -18.10
CA SER A 112 16.18 14.16 -18.23
C SER A 112 17.69 14.22 -18.08
N PHE A 113 18.35 15.21 -18.67
CA PHE A 113 19.79 15.44 -18.49
C PHE A 113 20.13 15.67 -17.00
N LEU A 114 19.38 16.54 -16.33
CA LEU A 114 19.58 16.79 -14.90
C LEU A 114 19.34 15.55 -14.03
N CYS A 115 18.36 14.72 -14.37
CA CYS A 115 18.12 13.46 -13.67
C CYS A 115 19.28 12.49 -13.85
N VAL A 116 19.80 12.34 -15.07
CA VAL A 116 20.96 11.47 -15.35
C VAL A 116 22.21 11.97 -14.61
N MET A 117 22.49 13.27 -14.65
CA MET A 117 23.63 13.84 -13.91
C MET A 117 23.51 13.62 -12.40
N SER A 118 22.30 13.82 -11.84
CA SER A 118 22.04 13.56 -10.42
C SER A 118 22.18 12.08 -10.07
N TYR A 119 21.77 11.17 -10.95
CA TYR A 119 21.97 9.75 -10.79
C TYR A 119 23.45 9.38 -10.77
N LEU A 120 24.23 9.87 -11.74
CA LEU A 120 25.67 9.64 -11.82
C LEU A 120 26.39 10.16 -10.57
N GLN A 121 26.02 11.37 -10.10
CA GLN A 121 26.55 11.93 -8.86
C GLN A 121 26.25 11.01 -7.65
N ALA A 122 25.03 10.51 -7.53
CA ALA A 122 24.65 9.60 -6.44
C ALA A 122 25.43 8.27 -6.51
N LYS A 123 25.75 7.77 -7.71
CA LYS A 123 26.55 6.55 -7.89
C LYS A 123 28.04 6.77 -7.60
N LEU A 124 28.57 7.91 -7.93
CA LEU A 124 29.98 8.25 -7.65
C LEU A 124 30.21 8.62 -6.17
N PHE A 125 29.23 9.28 -5.56
CA PHE A 125 29.29 9.78 -4.18
C PHE A 125 28.07 9.33 -3.39
N PRO A 126 27.88 8.03 -3.13
CA PRO A 126 26.72 7.53 -2.42
C PRO A 126 26.73 7.97 -0.94
N ILE A 127 25.54 8.19 -0.39
CA ILE A 127 25.35 8.37 1.06
C ILE A 127 25.68 7.02 1.72
N LYS A 128 26.78 6.99 2.49
CA LYS A 128 27.34 5.74 3.04
C LYS A 128 26.43 5.06 4.06
N ASP A 129 25.65 5.84 4.80
CA ASP A 129 24.74 5.33 5.83
C ASP A 129 23.37 6.00 5.67
N PRO A 130 22.49 5.49 4.76
CA PRO A 130 21.18 6.08 4.52
C PRO A 130 20.28 5.91 5.75
N GLN A 131 19.87 7.00 6.38
CA GLN A 131 19.09 7.02 7.62
C GLN A 131 17.59 7.07 7.37
N ASN A 132 17.16 7.38 6.16
CA ASN A 132 15.77 7.59 5.84
C ASN A 132 15.46 7.20 4.38
N PHE A 133 14.17 7.24 4.04
CA PHE A 133 13.68 6.91 2.70
C PHE A 133 14.27 7.81 1.60
N GLU A 134 14.47 9.10 1.89
CA GLU A 134 15.06 10.06 0.96
C GLU A 134 16.48 9.67 0.59
N ASP A 135 17.30 9.34 1.57
CA ASP A 135 18.71 8.94 1.36
C ASP A 135 18.76 7.65 0.52
N TRP A 136 17.90 6.69 0.86
CA TRP A 136 17.84 5.44 0.11
C TRP A 136 17.44 5.65 -1.35
N VAL A 137 16.36 6.40 -1.61
CA VAL A 137 15.90 6.69 -2.99
C VAL A 137 16.94 7.51 -3.74
N THR A 138 17.59 8.48 -3.06
CA THR A 138 18.66 9.30 -3.65
C THR A 138 19.82 8.43 -4.13
N ASN A 139 20.26 7.47 -3.34
CA ASN A 139 21.31 6.53 -3.73
C ASN A 139 20.91 5.63 -4.91
N GLN A 140 19.61 5.28 -5.04
CA GLN A 140 19.13 4.43 -6.11
C GLN A 140 18.92 5.19 -7.42
N PHE A 141 18.36 6.39 -7.37
CA PHE A 141 17.80 7.09 -8.54
C PHE A 141 18.29 8.53 -8.71
N GLY A 142 19.07 9.06 -7.76
CA GLY A 142 19.51 10.44 -7.72
C GLY A 142 18.51 11.39 -7.07
N LYS A 143 19.04 12.44 -6.45
CA LYS A 143 18.27 13.47 -5.72
C LYS A 143 17.23 14.19 -6.59
N ARG A 144 17.53 14.38 -7.88
CA ARG A 144 16.61 15.08 -8.80
C ARG A 144 15.32 14.30 -8.98
N LEU A 145 15.41 13.00 -9.22
CA LEU A 145 14.26 12.13 -9.40
C LEU A 145 13.46 11.98 -8.10
N PHE A 146 14.14 11.90 -6.94
CA PHE A 146 13.48 11.95 -5.65
C PHE A 146 12.60 13.20 -5.51
N ASN A 147 13.14 14.38 -5.79
CA ASN A 147 12.41 15.64 -5.66
C ASN A 147 11.18 15.72 -6.58
N ILE A 148 11.24 15.10 -7.75
CA ILE A 148 10.15 15.11 -8.73
C ILE A 148 9.00 14.17 -8.31
N PHE A 149 9.31 12.95 -7.90
CA PHE A 149 8.30 11.89 -7.76
C PHE A 149 8.02 11.44 -6.33
N PHE A 150 8.93 11.68 -5.38
CA PHE A 150 8.83 11.12 -4.04
C PHE A 150 8.72 12.14 -2.90
N LYS A 151 9.20 13.37 -3.11
CA LYS A 151 9.26 14.39 -2.04
C LYS A 151 7.88 14.79 -1.50
N THR A 152 6.83 14.63 -2.28
CA THR A 152 5.45 15.02 -1.92
C THR A 152 4.64 13.84 -1.35
N TYR A 153 5.27 12.68 -1.22
CA TYR A 153 4.73 11.49 -0.58
C TYR A 153 5.33 11.38 0.85
#